data_1de95a8db67a6f5ba3e07b8260711454
#
_entry.id   1de95a8db67a6f5ba3e07b8260711454
#
_cell.length_a   1.000
_cell.length_b   1.000
_cell.length_c   1.000
_cell.angle_alpha   90.00
_cell.angle_beta   90.00
_cell.angle_gamma   90.00
#
_symmetry.space_group_name_H-M   'P 1'
#
loop_
_entity.id
_entity.type
_entity.pdbx_description
1 polymer ?
#
loop_
_entity_poly.entity_id
_entity_poly.type
_entity_poly.pdbx_seq_one_letter_code
_entity_poly.pdbx_strand_id
1 'polypeptide(L)'
;MHALLRRLALPLTGFAALSLLTLSAGARTVTDDNGASVEVPDKVERVAVTNIFPLAAAVTAYTQSGETVIGMHPASYAAAKNGLLGELWPEVLRADTGFMTGNVLNVEALLSLDPDVVLVNAPDKRTLEAVRNAGLPAVAVSATKWDYDVEKTRASWMRILGELFPDAPVKPEIVAAESERLATLVSD
;
A
#
# COMPACT_ATOMS: atom_id res chain seq x y z
N MET A 1 -19.72 -49.91 -66.24
CA MET A 1 -18.95 -48.66 -66.07
C MET A 1 -19.27 -48.10 -64.68
N HIS A 2 -18.44 -48.45 -63.70
CA HIS A 2 -18.68 -48.13 -62.28
C HIS A 2 -17.77 -46.97 -61.84
N ALA A 3 -18.36 -45.83 -61.44
CA ALA A 3 -17.66 -44.71 -60.88
C ALA A 3 -17.56 -44.87 -59.34
N LEU A 4 -16.34 -44.99 -58.82
CA LEU A 4 -16.03 -45.03 -57.39
C LEU A 4 -16.10 -43.62 -56.82
N LEU A 5 -17.01 -43.39 -55.89
CA LEU A 5 -17.02 -42.17 -54.99
C LEU A 5 -16.07 -42.44 -53.84
N ARG A 6 -14.91 -41.77 -53.84
CA ARG A 6 -14.03 -41.68 -52.69
C ARG A 6 -14.57 -40.60 -51.75
N ARG A 7 -14.97 -41.01 -50.54
CA ARG A 7 -15.31 -40.12 -49.44
C ARG A 7 -14.01 -39.63 -48.77
N LEU A 8 -13.73 -38.34 -48.87
CA LEU A 8 -12.70 -37.68 -48.05
C LEU A 8 -13.25 -37.48 -46.65
N ALA A 9 -12.63 -38.10 -45.65
CA ALA A 9 -12.86 -37.81 -44.25
C ALA A 9 -11.91 -36.68 -43.82
N LEU A 10 -12.46 -35.52 -43.43
CA LEU A 10 -11.70 -34.46 -42.74
C LEU A 10 -11.49 -34.84 -41.28
N PRO A 11 -10.29 -34.70 -40.72
CA PRO A 11 -10.10 -34.82 -39.29
C PRO A 11 -10.62 -33.55 -38.58
N LEU A 12 -11.54 -33.74 -37.63
CA LEU A 12 -11.93 -32.71 -36.68
C LEU A 12 -10.74 -32.51 -35.73
N THR A 13 -9.96 -31.44 -35.92
CA THR A 13 -9.00 -30.94 -34.94
C THR A 13 -9.78 -30.22 -33.84
N GLY A 14 -9.93 -30.94 -32.71
CA GLY A 14 -10.48 -30.34 -31.50
C GLY A 14 -9.58 -29.24 -30.97
N PHE A 15 -10.06 -27.98 -31.01
CA PHE A 15 -9.46 -26.86 -30.32
C PHE A 15 -9.77 -27.05 -28.83
N ALA A 16 -8.79 -27.50 -28.05
CA ALA A 16 -8.85 -27.45 -26.60
C ALA A 16 -8.73 -25.99 -26.16
N ALA A 17 -9.84 -25.38 -25.82
CA ALA A 17 -9.84 -24.08 -25.18
C ALA A 17 -9.20 -24.20 -23.79
N LEU A 18 -7.96 -23.79 -23.67
CA LEU A 18 -7.26 -23.65 -22.40
C LEU A 18 -7.89 -22.45 -21.67
N SER A 19 -8.89 -22.71 -20.81
CA SER A 19 -9.44 -21.71 -19.91
C SER A 19 -8.35 -21.33 -18.92
N LEU A 20 -7.70 -20.19 -19.15
CA LEU A 20 -6.91 -19.52 -18.12
C LEU A 20 -7.87 -19.16 -16.99
N LEU A 21 -7.83 -19.92 -15.91
CA LEU A 21 -8.35 -19.51 -14.62
C LEU A 21 -7.50 -18.32 -14.17
N THR A 22 -7.96 -17.11 -14.46
CA THR A 22 -7.47 -15.93 -13.76
C THR A 22 -7.86 -16.12 -12.31
N LEU A 23 -6.90 -16.45 -11.44
CA LEU A 23 -7.09 -16.27 -10.01
C LEU A 23 -7.41 -14.77 -9.85
N SER A 24 -8.66 -14.46 -9.59
CA SER A 24 -9.05 -13.14 -9.09
C SER A 24 -8.35 -13.03 -7.74
N ALA A 25 -7.28 -12.26 -7.67
CA ALA A 25 -6.77 -11.82 -6.38
C ALA A 25 -7.97 -11.16 -5.69
N GLY A 26 -8.37 -11.68 -4.51
CA GLY A 26 -9.43 -11.09 -3.73
C GLY A 26 -9.13 -9.62 -3.51
N ALA A 27 -10.14 -8.80 -3.41
CA ALA A 27 -10.02 -7.38 -3.10
C ALA A 27 -10.81 -7.09 -1.82
N ARG A 28 -10.25 -6.28 -0.96
CA ARG A 28 -10.92 -5.80 0.26
C ARG A 28 -11.01 -4.29 0.26
N THR A 29 -11.85 -3.76 1.11
CA THR A 29 -12.10 -2.32 1.20
C THR A 29 -11.46 -1.76 2.46
N VAL A 30 -10.75 -0.63 2.29
CA VAL A 30 -10.18 0.18 3.37
C VAL A 30 -10.88 1.53 3.38
N THR A 31 -11.28 2.01 4.55
CA THR A 31 -11.85 3.36 4.69
C THR A 31 -10.74 4.36 5.00
N ASP A 32 -10.52 5.31 4.10
CA ASP A 32 -9.48 6.33 4.23
C ASP A 32 -9.89 7.49 5.17
N ASP A 33 -8.96 8.42 5.47
CA ASP A 33 -9.21 9.57 6.34
C ASP A 33 -10.12 10.65 5.71
N ASN A 34 -10.36 10.58 4.41
CA ASN A 34 -11.37 11.40 3.74
C ASN A 34 -12.76 10.75 3.75
N GLY A 35 -12.90 9.54 4.32
CA GLY A 35 -14.13 8.78 4.37
C GLY A 35 -14.45 8.02 3.08
N ALA A 36 -13.50 7.92 2.15
CA ALA A 36 -13.66 7.16 0.93
C ALA A 36 -13.35 5.68 1.17
N SER A 37 -14.15 4.81 0.54
CA SER A 37 -13.86 3.38 0.44
C SER A 37 -12.90 3.13 -0.71
N VAL A 38 -11.75 2.52 -0.42
CA VAL A 38 -10.70 2.22 -1.39
C VAL A 38 -10.55 0.71 -1.49
N GLU A 39 -10.67 0.17 -2.69
CA GLU A 39 -10.38 -1.24 -2.95
C GLU A 39 -8.86 -1.44 -3.01
N VAL A 40 -8.36 -2.41 -2.25
CA VAL A 40 -6.95 -2.82 -2.20
C VAL A 40 -6.85 -4.33 -2.35
N PRO A 41 -5.73 -4.89 -2.81
CA PRO A 41 -5.52 -6.33 -2.83
C PRO A 41 -5.69 -6.96 -1.44
N ASP A 42 -6.13 -8.21 -1.38
CA ASP A 42 -6.24 -8.96 -0.11
C ASP A 42 -4.91 -9.02 0.64
N LYS A 43 -3.81 -9.10 -0.08
CA LYS A 43 -2.46 -9.04 0.47
C LYS A 43 -1.75 -7.81 -0.05
N VAL A 44 -1.40 -6.90 0.84
CA VAL A 44 -0.60 -5.70 0.56
C VAL A 44 0.84 -5.97 0.99
N GLU A 45 1.77 -5.96 0.04
CA GLU A 45 3.19 -6.18 0.27
C GLU A 45 4.05 -5.01 -0.18
N ARG A 46 3.53 -4.16 -1.07
CA ARG A 46 4.26 -3.12 -1.79
C ARG A 46 3.60 -1.77 -1.58
N VAL A 47 4.15 -0.98 -0.66
CA VAL A 47 3.59 0.32 -0.27
C VAL A 47 4.48 1.46 -0.72
N ALA A 48 3.91 2.43 -1.43
CA ALA A 48 4.55 3.72 -1.66
C ALA A 48 3.93 4.78 -0.73
N VAL A 49 4.78 5.57 -0.06
CA VAL A 49 4.36 6.62 0.86
C VAL A 49 4.79 7.98 0.32
N THR A 50 3.84 8.87 0.09
CA THR A 50 4.12 10.22 -0.42
C THR A 50 4.61 11.17 0.69
N ASN A 51 4.06 12.38 0.75
CA ASN A 51 4.53 13.48 1.61
C ASN A 51 3.99 13.47 3.06
N ILE A 52 3.85 12.28 3.67
CA ILE A 52 3.59 12.12 5.12
C ILE A 52 4.85 11.52 5.74
N PHE A 53 5.77 12.35 6.17
CA PHE A 53 7.13 11.93 6.50
C PHE A 53 7.25 10.84 7.57
N PRO A 54 6.48 10.82 8.67
CA PRO A 54 6.56 9.74 9.66
C PRO A 54 5.87 8.44 9.23
N LEU A 55 5.01 8.47 8.19
CA LEU A 55 4.13 7.33 7.89
C LEU A 55 4.90 6.11 7.37
N ALA A 56 5.99 6.31 6.61
CA ALA A 56 6.85 5.21 6.18
C ALA A 56 7.42 4.43 7.37
N ALA A 57 7.86 5.15 8.42
CA ALA A 57 8.32 4.53 9.65
C ALA A 57 7.19 3.81 10.40
N ALA A 58 5.97 4.37 10.41
CA ALA A 58 4.81 3.73 11.02
C ALA A 58 4.44 2.43 10.28
N VAL A 59 4.45 2.41 8.94
CA VAL A 59 4.23 1.19 8.14
C VAL A 59 5.27 0.13 8.47
N THR A 60 6.57 0.48 8.42
CA THR A 60 7.67 -0.45 8.72
C THR A 60 7.55 -1.03 10.13
N ALA A 61 7.30 -0.19 11.13
CA ALA A 61 7.14 -0.63 12.51
C ALA A 61 5.89 -1.50 12.71
N TYR A 62 4.78 -1.18 12.02
CA TYR A 62 3.54 -1.96 12.10
C TYR A 62 3.68 -3.35 11.48
N THR A 63 4.28 -3.42 10.31
CA THR A 63 4.50 -4.69 9.58
C THR A 63 5.70 -5.47 10.11
N GLN A 64 6.55 -4.85 10.94
CA GLN A 64 7.85 -5.39 11.39
C GLN A 64 8.74 -5.79 10.19
N SER A 65 8.65 -5.04 9.09
CA SER A 65 9.37 -5.31 7.85
C SER A 65 9.80 -4.03 7.14
N GLY A 66 11.09 -3.91 6.84
CA GLY A 66 11.63 -2.85 6.00
C GLY A 66 11.35 -3.04 4.50
N GLU A 67 10.95 -4.24 4.09
CA GLU A 67 10.70 -4.55 2.67
C GLU A 67 9.33 -4.06 2.18
N THR A 68 8.37 -3.88 3.10
CA THR A 68 7.01 -3.44 2.75
C THR A 68 6.98 -2.06 2.11
N VAL A 69 7.84 -1.13 2.55
CA VAL A 69 7.92 0.23 1.99
C VAL A 69 8.86 0.23 0.81
N ILE A 70 8.32 0.15 -0.40
CA ILE A 70 9.10 0.12 -1.65
C ILE A 70 9.41 1.51 -2.20
N GLY A 71 8.67 2.53 -1.77
CA GLY A 71 8.86 3.92 -2.17
C GLY A 71 8.51 4.87 -1.03
N MET A 72 9.31 5.91 -0.83
CA MET A 72 9.04 6.94 0.17
C MET A 72 9.57 8.31 -0.27
N HIS A 73 9.02 9.35 0.33
CA HIS A 73 9.49 10.71 0.09
C HIS A 73 10.98 10.87 0.46
N PRO A 74 11.79 11.66 -0.30
CA PRO A 74 13.21 11.85 0.00
C PRO A 74 13.52 12.29 1.43
N ALA A 75 12.65 13.11 2.06
CA ALA A 75 12.82 13.52 3.46
C ALA A 75 12.62 12.35 4.45
N SER A 76 11.66 11.45 4.18
CA SER A 76 11.46 10.23 4.98
C SER A 76 12.67 9.31 4.85
N TYR A 77 13.20 9.16 3.64
CA TYR A 77 14.41 8.38 3.39
C TYR A 77 15.63 8.93 4.15
N ALA A 78 15.82 10.27 4.09
CA ALA A 78 16.93 10.91 4.82
C ALA A 78 16.80 10.70 6.33
N ALA A 79 15.58 10.78 6.88
CA ALA A 79 15.31 10.51 8.29
C ALA A 79 15.56 9.02 8.64
N ALA A 80 15.15 8.09 7.80
CA ALA A 80 15.39 6.66 7.98
C ALA A 80 16.89 6.34 7.97
N LYS A 81 17.63 6.90 7.00
CA LYS A 81 19.08 6.67 6.84
C LYS A 81 19.91 7.20 8.01
N ASN A 82 19.49 8.32 8.60
CA ASN A 82 20.24 8.99 9.67
C ASN A 82 19.67 8.71 11.07
N GLY A 83 18.65 7.86 11.19
CA GLY A 83 17.96 7.54 12.44
C GLY A 83 17.85 6.03 12.68
N LEU A 84 17.18 5.68 13.77
CA LEU A 84 17.02 4.29 14.20
C LEU A 84 16.29 3.40 13.20
N LEU A 85 15.46 3.96 12.32
CA LEU A 85 14.68 3.14 11.38
C LEU A 85 15.59 2.33 10.46
N GLY A 86 16.61 2.95 9.89
CA GLY A 86 17.57 2.27 9.02
C GLY A 86 18.53 1.32 9.74
N GLU A 87 18.71 1.50 11.06
CA GLU A 87 19.49 0.57 11.89
C GLU A 87 18.67 -0.68 12.25
N LEU A 88 17.39 -0.51 12.59
CA LEU A 88 16.49 -1.59 12.99
C LEU A 88 15.99 -2.40 11.79
N TRP A 89 15.72 -1.74 10.68
CA TRP A 89 15.22 -2.33 9.43
C TRP A 89 16.03 -1.81 8.23
N PRO A 90 17.27 -2.26 8.00
CA PRO A 90 18.14 -1.75 6.94
C PRO A 90 17.54 -1.94 5.53
N GLU A 91 16.61 -2.89 5.35
CA GLU A 91 15.90 -3.12 4.10
C GLU A 91 15.09 -1.90 3.64
N VAL A 92 14.60 -1.07 4.58
CA VAL A 92 13.82 0.15 4.27
C VAL A 92 14.65 1.15 3.44
N LEU A 93 15.98 1.08 3.51
CA LEU A 93 16.88 1.92 2.72
C LEU A 93 16.98 1.51 1.25
N ARG A 94 16.28 0.45 0.83
CA ARG A 94 16.14 0.08 -0.59
C ARG A 94 14.95 0.80 -1.24
N ALA A 95 14.11 1.47 -0.46
CA ALA A 95 12.95 2.18 -0.97
C ALA A 95 13.36 3.26 -1.97
N ASP A 96 12.68 3.32 -3.09
CA ASP A 96 12.87 4.34 -4.11
C ASP A 96 12.38 5.71 -3.63
N THR A 97 13.05 6.76 -4.05
CA THR A 97 12.65 8.14 -3.76
C THR A 97 12.39 8.97 -5.01
N GLY A 98 12.66 8.42 -6.19
CA GLY A 98 12.63 9.13 -7.47
C GLY A 98 11.24 9.49 -7.97
N PHE A 99 10.19 8.85 -7.40
CA PHE A 99 8.80 9.18 -7.73
C PHE A 99 8.32 10.50 -7.10
N MET A 100 9.08 11.12 -6.19
CA MET A 100 8.78 12.41 -5.56
C MET A 100 9.93 13.39 -5.74
N THR A 101 9.62 14.62 -6.21
CA THR A 101 10.56 15.75 -6.23
C THR A 101 9.92 16.91 -5.46
N GLY A 102 10.39 17.15 -4.24
CA GLY A 102 9.64 17.98 -3.30
C GLY A 102 8.22 17.41 -3.14
N ASN A 103 7.20 18.25 -3.29
CA ASN A 103 5.79 17.79 -3.22
C ASN A 103 5.20 17.42 -4.60
N VAL A 104 6.03 17.25 -5.63
CA VAL A 104 5.57 16.91 -6.98
C VAL A 104 5.74 15.42 -7.24
N LEU A 105 4.60 14.76 -7.56
CA LEU A 105 4.55 13.36 -7.93
C LEU A 105 4.96 13.16 -9.40
N ASN A 106 5.87 12.23 -9.64
CA ASN A 106 6.12 11.64 -10.96
C ASN A 106 5.35 10.32 -11.05
N VAL A 107 4.21 10.36 -11.77
CA VAL A 107 3.30 9.21 -11.89
C VAL A 107 3.96 8.04 -12.63
N GLU A 108 4.78 8.29 -13.66
CA GLU A 108 5.44 7.23 -14.42
C GLU A 108 6.47 6.50 -13.56
N ALA A 109 7.26 7.24 -12.77
CA ALA A 109 8.17 6.64 -11.81
C ALA A 109 7.43 5.83 -10.75
N LEU A 110 6.29 6.34 -10.24
CA LEU A 110 5.46 5.62 -9.29
C LEU A 110 4.91 4.31 -9.88
N LEU A 111 4.38 4.35 -11.12
CA LEU A 111 3.87 3.16 -11.81
C LEU A 111 4.98 2.12 -12.03
N SER A 112 6.21 2.56 -12.28
CA SER A 112 7.36 1.65 -12.45
C SER A 112 7.74 0.91 -11.17
N LEU A 113 7.32 1.41 -10.00
CA LEU A 113 7.50 0.74 -8.72
C LEU A 113 6.47 -0.38 -8.52
N ASP A 114 5.38 -0.41 -9.29
CA ASP A 114 4.30 -1.38 -9.18
C ASP A 114 3.81 -1.57 -7.72
N PRO A 115 3.29 -0.50 -7.07
CA PRO A 115 2.81 -0.57 -5.71
C PRO A 115 1.40 -1.19 -5.63
N ASP A 116 1.16 -2.00 -4.60
CA ASP A 116 -0.18 -2.50 -4.26
C ASP A 116 -1.08 -1.39 -3.73
N VAL A 117 -0.50 -0.42 -3.02
CA VAL A 117 -1.20 0.74 -2.46
C VAL A 117 -0.27 1.93 -2.34
N VAL A 118 -0.84 3.11 -2.54
CA VAL A 118 -0.14 4.40 -2.33
C VAL A 118 -0.80 5.14 -1.18
N LEU A 119 -0.02 5.45 -0.14
CA LEU A 119 -0.47 6.26 0.98
C LEU A 119 -0.20 7.74 0.68
N VAL A 120 -1.27 8.51 0.64
CA VAL A 120 -1.25 9.91 0.20
C VAL A 120 -1.74 10.83 1.32
N ASN A 121 -1.11 11.98 1.50
CA ASN A 121 -1.56 12.98 2.47
C ASN A 121 -2.99 13.45 2.13
N ALA A 122 -3.93 13.27 3.05
CA ALA A 122 -5.35 13.49 2.85
C ALA A 122 -5.73 14.89 2.29
N PRO A 123 -5.08 16.00 2.71
CA PRO A 123 -5.32 17.30 2.08
C PRO A 123 -4.74 17.46 0.67
N ASP A 124 -3.83 16.59 0.23
CA ASP A 124 -3.23 16.67 -1.11
C ASP A 124 -4.12 16.00 -2.17
N LYS A 125 -5.22 16.69 -2.49
CA LYS A 125 -6.20 16.20 -3.47
C LYS A 125 -5.59 15.97 -4.86
N ARG A 126 -4.61 16.81 -5.25
CA ARG A 126 -3.96 16.70 -6.55
C ARG A 126 -3.21 15.39 -6.68
N THR A 127 -2.41 15.02 -5.69
CA THR A 127 -1.69 13.75 -5.68
C THR A 127 -2.66 12.57 -5.59
N LEU A 128 -3.71 12.64 -4.75
CA LEU A 128 -4.75 11.62 -4.68
C LEU A 128 -5.41 11.35 -6.03
N GLU A 129 -5.82 12.39 -6.73
CA GLU A 129 -6.44 12.28 -8.06
C GLU A 129 -5.46 11.72 -9.09
N ALA A 130 -4.19 12.16 -9.08
CA ALA A 130 -3.18 11.68 -10.01
C ALA A 130 -2.92 10.17 -9.84
N VAL A 131 -2.82 9.69 -8.60
CA VAL A 131 -2.63 8.26 -8.30
C VAL A 131 -3.86 7.44 -8.72
N ARG A 132 -5.07 7.90 -8.39
CA ARG A 132 -6.33 7.23 -8.77
C ARG A 132 -6.52 7.19 -10.29
N ASN A 133 -6.23 8.29 -11.00
CA ASN A 133 -6.30 8.34 -12.46
C ASN A 133 -5.27 7.43 -13.15
N ALA A 134 -4.17 7.12 -12.47
CA ALA A 134 -3.20 6.13 -12.91
C ALA A 134 -3.64 4.67 -12.65
N GLY A 135 -4.81 4.46 -12.05
CA GLY A 135 -5.35 3.13 -11.76
C GLY A 135 -4.78 2.48 -10.50
N LEU A 136 -4.06 3.22 -9.64
CA LEU A 136 -3.50 2.70 -8.40
C LEU A 136 -4.41 2.96 -7.21
N PRO A 137 -4.53 2.01 -6.25
CA PRO A 137 -5.20 2.24 -4.99
C PRO A 137 -4.53 3.37 -4.20
N ALA A 138 -5.25 4.48 -3.98
CA ALA A 138 -4.77 5.63 -3.22
C ALA A 138 -5.57 5.79 -1.93
N VAL A 139 -4.93 5.51 -0.81
CA VAL A 139 -5.50 5.64 0.54
C VAL A 139 -5.04 6.96 1.15
N ALA A 140 -6.02 7.83 1.43
CA ALA A 140 -5.75 9.11 2.08
C ALA A 140 -5.48 8.92 3.57
N VAL A 141 -4.35 9.43 4.05
CA VAL A 141 -3.96 9.38 5.47
C VAL A 141 -3.72 10.80 5.94
N SER A 142 -4.23 11.18 7.10
CA SER A 142 -4.11 12.54 7.62
C SER A 142 -3.24 12.62 8.87
N ALA A 143 -2.39 13.64 8.91
CA ALA A 143 -1.67 14.04 10.12
C ALA A 143 -2.31 15.26 10.82
N THR A 144 -3.28 15.92 10.17
CA THR A 144 -3.80 17.24 10.61
C THR A 144 -5.31 17.28 10.82
N LYS A 145 -6.03 16.20 10.49
CA LYS A 145 -7.51 16.14 10.55
C LYS A 145 -8.08 16.47 11.93
N TRP A 146 -7.32 16.22 12.98
CA TRP A 146 -7.74 16.43 14.37
C TRP A 146 -6.94 17.52 15.08
N ASP A 147 -6.64 18.61 14.37
CA ASP A 147 -5.93 19.77 14.92
C ASP A 147 -4.62 19.39 15.61
N TYR A 148 -3.88 18.46 15.01
CA TYR A 148 -2.61 17.91 15.53
C TYR A 148 -2.74 17.12 16.85
N ASP A 149 -3.94 16.66 17.21
CA ASP A 149 -4.13 15.70 18.29
C ASP A 149 -3.42 14.38 17.94
N VAL A 150 -2.33 14.13 18.64
CA VAL A 150 -1.42 13.01 18.36
C VAL A 150 -2.12 11.68 18.59
N GLU A 151 -2.96 11.57 19.64
CA GLU A 151 -3.65 10.32 19.98
C GLU A 151 -4.71 9.97 18.94
N LYS A 152 -5.49 10.94 18.48
CA LYS A 152 -6.48 10.71 17.42
C LYS A 152 -5.82 10.40 16.09
N THR A 153 -4.72 11.10 15.77
CA THR A 153 -3.92 10.84 14.56
C THR A 153 -3.38 9.41 14.59
N ARG A 154 -2.76 9.01 15.70
CA ARG A 154 -2.23 7.66 15.90
C ARG A 154 -3.32 6.61 15.79
N ALA A 155 -4.46 6.82 16.46
CA ALA A 155 -5.58 5.88 16.42
C ALA A 155 -6.09 5.67 14.99
N SER A 156 -6.19 6.74 14.18
CA SER A 156 -6.59 6.62 12.78
C SER A 156 -5.57 5.89 11.93
N TRP A 157 -4.28 6.17 12.10
CA TRP A 157 -3.24 5.48 11.38
C TRP A 157 -3.21 3.99 11.72
N MET A 158 -3.35 3.64 13.02
CA MET A 158 -3.41 2.23 13.43
C MET A 158 -4.63 1.51 12.87
N ARG A 159 -5.79 2.17 12.77
CA ARG A 159 -6.97 1.62 12.11
C ARG A 159 -6.69 1.33 10.63
N ILE A 160 -6.19 2.32 9.87
CA ILE A 160 -5.89 2.17 8.44
C ILE A 160 -4.84 1.07 8.23
N LEU A 161 -3.77 1.06 9.03
CA LEU A 161 -2.74 0.02 8.94
C LEU A 161 -3.30 -1.36 9.31
N GLY A 162 -4.21 -1.46 10.29
CA GLY A 162 -4.90 -2.71 10.62
C GLY A 162 -5.79 -3.23 9.48
N GLU A 163 -6.46 -2.31 8.78
CA GLU A 163 -7.23 -2.66 7.58
C GLU A 163 -6.33 -3.05 6.40
N LEU A 164 -5.16 -2.42 6.24
CA LEU A 164 -4.20 -2.75 5.18
C LEU A 164 -3.40 -4.02 5.45
N PHE A 165 -3.11 -4.32 6.70
CA PHE A 165 -2.23 -5.43 7.10
C PHE A 165 -2.87 -6.27 8.23
N PRO A 166 -3.97 -6.99 7.96
CA PRO A 166 -4.69 -7.74 8.99
C PRO A 166 -3.84 -8.86 9.62
N ASP A 167 -2.85 -9.35 8.90
CA ASP A 167 -1.95 -10.42 9.34
C ASP A 167 -0.65 -9.89 9.98
N ALA A 168 -0.48 -8.56 10.09
CA ALA A 168 0.71 -7.98 10.71
C ALA A 168 0.85 -8.42 12.18
N PRO A 169 2.08 -8.57 12.70
CA PRO A 169 2.33 -8.95 14.09
C PRO A 169 1.88 -7.88 15.09
N VAL A 170 1.95 -6.60 14.71
CA VAL A 170 1.44 -5.50 15.52
C VAL A 170 -0.05 -5.34 15.29
N LYS A 171 -0.83 -5.18 16.36
CA LYS A 171 -2.28 -5.02 16.32
C LYS A 171 -2.68 -3.68 16.93
N PRO A 172 -3.71 -2.99 16.39
CA PRO A 172 -4.16 -1.69 16.90
C PRO A 172 -4.49 -1.70 18.40
N GLU A 173 -5.13 -2.76 18.87
CA GLU A 173 -5.49 -2.94 20.29
C GLU A 173 -4.29 -3.07 21.21
N ILE A 174 -3.21 -3.72 20.77
CA ILE A 174 -1.95 -3.83 21.53
C ILE A 174 -1.31 -2.44 21.66
N VAL A 175 -1.27 -1.69 20.56
CA VAL A 175 -0.72 -0.31 20.55
C VAL A 175 -1.55 0.61 21.46
N ALA A 176 -2.87 0.49 21.43
CA ALA A 176 -3.76 1.28 22.28
C ALA A 176 -3.54 0.97 23.78
N ALA A 177 -3.52 -0.30 24.14
CA ALA A 177 -3.29 -0.73 25.52
C ALA A 177 -1.91 -0.28 26.07
N GLU A 178 -0.85 -0.38 25.26
CA GLU A 178 0.47 0.07 25.64
C GLU A 178 0.55 1.60 25.80
N SER A 179 -0.15 2.35 24.95
CA SER A 179 -0.22 3.81 25.07
C SER A 179 -0.94 4.24 26.35
N GLU A 180 -2.03 3.57 26.72
CA GLU A 180 -2.74 3.83 27.97
C GLU A 180 -1.84 3.53 29.19
N ARG A 181 -1.12 2.40 29.14
CA ARG A 181 -0.14 2.05 30.17
C ARG A 181 0.95 3.11 30.31
N LEU A 182 1.50 3.61 29.23
CA LEU A 182 2.52 4.66 29.24
C LEU A 182 1.96 5.99 29.77
N ALA A 183 0.74 6.35 29.41
CA ALA A 183 0.10 7.58 29.89
C ALA A 183 -0.06 7.57 31.43
N THR A 184 -0.37 6.43 32.02
CA THR A 184 -0.46 6.30 33.49
C THR A 184 0.89 6.47 34.19
N LEU A 185 1.99 6.03 33.56
CA LEU A 185 3.34 6.18 34.13
C LEU A 185 3.88 7.61 34.10
N VAL A 186 3.34 8.45 33.23
CA VAL A 186 3.79 9.86 33.07
C VAL A 186 2.93 10.82 33.91
N SER A 187 1.74 10.37 34.38
CA SER A 187 0.84 11.19 35.19
C SER A 187 1.16 11.17 36.69
N ASP A 188 2.07 10.32 37.14
CA ASP A 188 2.61 10.24 38.52
C ASP A 188 3.92 11.05 38.64
#